data_9b8b202e5f3464ec2e0eb751fd9e1774
#
_entry.id   9b8b202e5f3464ec2e0eb751fd9e1774
#
_cell.length_a   1.000
_cell.length_b   1.000
_cell.length_c   1.000
_cell.angle_alpha   90.00
_cell.angle_beta   90.00
_cell.angle_gamma   90.00
#
_symmetry.space_group_name_H-M   'P 1'
#
loop_
_entity.id
_entity.type
_entity.pdbx_description
1 polymer ?
#
loop_
_entity_poly.entity_id
_entity_poly.type
_entity_poly.pdbx_seq_one_letter_code
_entity_poly.pdbx_strand_id
1 'polypeptide(L)'
;STLLASSAASDVYKRQDCYLFNIVRLYYYCRTHQNNLLCSVILNILRRMNYELVLDTAPSSFFSDIVKTRKNLFLGYWQSEFFFKEIKNDIFHAFTFKIELLSLKTLSVLEDIKRGNSVSVHIRRGDYLLPENLQLYGNICTIEYYQKALTVICERVSQPSFFVFSNDIAWVKEHINIPNSIYVNFNSGSDSWQDMFLMSQCKHNIIANSSFSWWGAWLNRNTNKIVITPSRFINLEENSDIIPDTWIRI
;
A
#
# COMPACT_ATOMS: atom_id res chain seq x y z
N SER A 1 11.14 -14.01 -2.10
CA SER A 1 10.91 -12.62 -2.53
C SER A 1 9.43 -12.39 -2.66
N THR A 2 8.93 -11.51 -1.84
CA THR A 2 7.51 -11.23 -1.66
C THR A 2 7.07 -10.22 -2.71
N LEU A 3 6.11 -10.61 -3.55
CA LEU A 3 5.44 -9.73 -4.52
C LEU A 3 4.46 -8.81 -3.77
N LEU A 4 4.92 -7.66 -3.32
CA LEU A 4 4.08 -6.60 -2.79
C LEU A 4 3.96 -5.52 -3.85
N ALA A 5 2.93 -5.62 -4.68
CA ALA A 5 2.69 -4.69 -5.76
C ALA A 5 1.85 -3.51 -5.30
N SER A 6 2.48 -2.35 -5.11
CA SER A 6 1.83 -1.08 -5.42
C SER A 6 2.11 -0.74 -6.89
N SER A 7 1.30 0.10 -7.53
CA SER A 7 1.53 0.53 -8.92
C SER A 7 2.91 1.18 -9.13
N ALA A 8 3.51 1.76 -8.08
CA ALA A 8 4.89 2.26 -8.09
C ALA A 8 5.93 1.13 -8.00
N ALA A 9 5.59 0.01 -7.40
CA ALA A 9 6.43 -1.18 -7.36
C ALA A 9 6.40 -1.94 -8.71
N SER A 10 5.39 -1.74 -9.56
CA SER A 10 5.28 -2.46 -10.83
C SER A 10 6.48 -2.27 -11.75
N ASP A 11 7.14 -1.10 -11.70
CA ASP A 11 8.33 -0.83 -12.51
C ASP A 11 9.61 -1.47 -11.95
N VAL A 12 9.68 -1.66 -10.63
CA VAL A 12 10.75 -2.43 -9.98
C VAL A 12 10.57 -3.93 -10.25
N TYR A 13 9.32 -4.39 -10.39
CA TYR A 13 8.97 -5.81 -10.62
C TYR A 13 9.14 -6.27 -12.06
N LYS A 14 9.28 -5.42 -13.04
CA LYS A 14 9.55 -5.81 -14.44
C LYS A 14 10.85 -6.59 -14.63
N ARG A 15 11.68 -6.72 -13.58
CA ARG A 15 12.95 -7.47 -13.60
C ARG A 15 12.96 -8.77 -12.79
N GLN A 16 11.91 -9.07 -12.01
CA GLN A 16 11.85 -10.38 -11.33
C GLN A 16 11.28 -11.41 -12.27
N ASP A 17 12.12 -12.40 -12.59
CA ASP A 17 11.88 -13.63 -13.32
C ASP A 17 10.49 -13.76 -13.97
N CYS A 18 10.37 -13.28 -15.23
CA CYS A 18 9.21 -13.53 -16.10
C CYS A 18 8.74 -14.98 -16.07
N TYR A 19 9.62 -15.90 -15.73
CA TYR A 19 9.35 -17.33 -15.68
C TYR A 19 8.46 -17.73 -14.49
N LEU A 20 8.77 -17.27 -13.30
CA LEU A 20 7.97 -17.55 -12.09
C LEU A 20 6.58 -16.87 -12.16
N PHE A 21 6.51 -15.67 -12.71
CA PHE A 21 5.26 -14.97 -12.92
C PHE A 21 4.32 -15.71 -13.89
N ASN A 22 4.89 -16.27 -14.96
CA ASN A 22 4.13 -17.08 -15.91
C ASN A 22 3.62 -18.39 -15.30
N ILE A 23 4.41 -19.05 -14.43
CA ILE A 23 3.98 -20.24 -13.70
C ILE A 23 2.82 -19.92 -12.75
N VAL A 24 2.88 -18.79 -12.01
CA VAL A 24 1.80 -18.36 -11.12
C VAL A 24 0.51 -18.12 -11.90
N ARG A 25 0.58 -17.37 -13.02
CA ARG A 25 -0.58 -17.11 -13.88
C ARG A 25 -1.15 -18.38 -14.49
N LEU A 26 -0.30 -19.29 -14.95
CA LEU A 26 -0.71 -20.58 -15.50
C LEU A 26 -1.39 -21.43 -14.42
N TYR A 27 -0.82 -21.48 -13.21
CA TYR A 27 -1.40 -22.23 -12.10
C TYR A 27 -2.78 -21.67 -11.74
N TYR A 28 -2.90 -20.33 -11.60
CA TYR A 28 -4.17 -19.67 -11.32
C TYR A 28 -5.21 -19.93 -12.41
N TYR A 29 -4.84 -19.77 -13.68
CA TYR A 29 -5.72 -20.04 -14.82
C TYR A 29 -6.21 -21.48 -14.79
N CYS A 30 -5.32 -22.45 -14.63
CA CYS A 30 -5.69 -23.87 -14.59
C CYS A 30 -6.55 -24.19 -13.35
N ARG A 31 -6.35 -23.52 -12.21
CA ARG A 31 -7.17 -23.69 -11.00
C ARG A 31 -8.60 -23.18 -11.20
N THR A 32 -8.78 -22.10 -11.94
CA THR A 32 -10.12 -21.53 -12.24
C THR A 32 -10.84 -22.26 -13.37
N HIS A 33 -10.11 -23.03 -14.21
CA HIS A 33 -10.64 -23.78 -15.36
C HIS A 33 -10.45 -25.30 -15.23
N GLN A 34 -10.71 -25.84 -14.04
CA GLN A 34 -10.48 -27.27 -13.71
C GLN A 34 -11.27 -28.26 -14.59
N ASN A 35 -12.37 -27.83 -15.18
CA ASN A 35 -13.18 -28.65 -16.11
C ASN A 35 -12.45 -28.91 -17.46
N ASN A 36 -11.37 -28.20 -17.73
CA ASN A 36 -10.54 -28.42 -18.92
C ASN A 36 -9.51 -29.52 -18.63
N LEU A 37 -9.51 -30.57 -19.44
CA LEU A 37 -8.64 -31.71 -19.27
C LEU A 37 -7.15 -31.31 -19.26
N LEU A 38 -6.75 -30.39 -20.12
CA LEU A 38 -5.38 -29.87 -20.19
C LEU A 38 -4.99 -29.17 -18.91
N CYS A 39 -5.88 -28.34 -18.36
CA CYS A 39 -5.67 -27.67 -17.09
C CYS A 39 -5.50 -28.66 -15.94
N SER A 40 -6.31 -29.71 -15.88
CA SER A 40 -6.18 -30.77 -14.89
C SER A 40 -4.83 -31.49 -14.96
N VAL A 41 -4.35 -31.76 -16.15
CA VAL A 41 -3.01 -32.39 -16.36
C VAL A 41 -1.90 -31.44 -15.88
N ILE A 42 -1.96 -30.16 -16.25
CA ILE A 42 -0.98 -29.16 -15.82
C ILE A 42 -0.96 -29.02 -14.30
N LEU A 43 -2.12 -28.94 -13.65
CA LEU A 43 -2.21 -28.86 -12.19
C LEU A 43 -1.58 -30.10 -11.52
N ASN A 44 -1.82 -31.29 -12.06
CA ASN A 44 -1.21 -32.51 -11.53
C ASN A 44 0.31 -32.51 -11.68
N ILE A 45 0.84 -31.99 -12.79
CA ILE A 45 2.28 -31.83 -12.99
C ILE A 45 2.85 -30.86 -11.97
N LEU A 46 2.25 -29.67 -11.81
CA LEU A 46 2.72 -28.65 -10.87
C LEU A 46 2.70 -29.18 -9.42
N ARG A 47 1.65 -29.91 -9.03
CA ARG A 47 1.56 -30.56 -7.71
C ARG A 47 2.64 -31.62 -7.51
N ARG A 48 2.94 -32.43 -8.55
CA ARG A 48 4.04 -33.41 -8.52
C ARG A 48 5.41 -32.75 -8.42
N MET A 49 5.57 -31.54 -8.99
CA MET A 49 6.77 -30.71 -8.84
C MET A 49 6.82 -29.99 -7.49
N ASN A 50 5.87 -30.28 -6.61
CA ASN A 50 5.77 -29.76 -5.26
C ASN A 50 5.42 -28.27 -5.18
N TYR A 51 4.70 -27.72 -6.18
CA TYR A 51 4.17 -26.36 -6.13
C TYR A 51 2.77 -26.32 -5.52
N GLU A 52 2.50 -25.27 -4.73
CA GLU A 52 1.19 -24.94 -4.19
C GLU A 52 0.88 -23.46 -4.42
N LEU A 53 -0.35 -23.14 -4.87
CA LEU A 53 -0.80 -21.75 -5.06
C LEU A 53 -1.54 -21.29 -3.82
N VAL A 54 -1.05 -20.23 -3.22
CA VAL A 54 -1.62 -19.56 -2.04
C VAL A 54 -2.21 -18.23 -2.47
N LEU A 55 -3.48 -18.02 -2.19
CA LEU A 55 -4.22 -16.79 -2.49
C LEU A 55 -4.44 -16.01 -1.19
N ASP A 56 -4.55 -14.68 -1.29
CA ASP A 56 -4.84 -13.78 -0.15
C ASP A 56 -6.32 -13.71 0.23
N THR A 57 -7.08 -14.80 0.01
CA THR A 57 -8.53 -14.84 0.17
C THR A 57 -9.02 -15.25 1.57
N ALA A 58 -8.12 -15.70 2.46
CA ALA A 58 -8.52 -16.16 3.80
C ALA A 58 -7.44 -15.88 4.85
N PRO A 59 -7.55 -14.78 5.59
CA PRO A 59 -6.53 -14.37 6.57
C PRO A 59 -6.32 -15.35 7.73
N SER A 60 -7.38 -15.94 8.28
CA SER A 60 -7.33 -16.71 9.53
C SER A 60 -6.72 -18.11 9.40
N SER A 61 -6.76 -18.70 8.21
CA SER A 61 -6.21 -20.05 7.95
C SER A 61 -4.88 -20.06 7.24
N PHE A 62 -4.40 -18.89 6.83
CA PHE A 62 -3.27 -18.74 5.93
C PHE A 62 -2.00 -19.48 6.38
N PHE A 63 -1.61 -19.35 7.64
CA PHE A 63 -0.39 -20.00 8.13
C PHE A 63 -0.56 -21.50 8.38
N SER A 64 -1.78 -21.97 8.64
CA SER A 64 -2.08 -23.40 8.76
C SER A 64 -2.04 -24.11 7.40
N ASP A 65 -2.39 -23.37 6.34
CA ASP A 65 -2.50 -23.91 4.97
C ASP A 65 -1.18 -23.86 4.20
N ILE A 66 -0.19 -23.11 4.69
CA ILE A 66 1.16 -23.13 4.12
C ILE A 66 1.84 -24.46 4.45
N VAL A 67 1.90 -25.33 3.45
CA VAL A 67 2.60 -26.59 3.59
C VAL A 67 4.12 -26.33 3.54
N LYS A 68 4.77 -26.43 4.71
CA LYS A 68 6.22 -26.17 4.88
C LYS A 68 7.13 -26.96 3.94
N THR A 69 6.66 -28.10 3.44
CA THR A 69 7.40 -28.98 2.54
C THR A 69 7.19 -28.67 1.07
N ARG A 70 6.33 -27.68 0.72
CA ARG A 70 6.01 -27.31 -0.66
C ARG A 70 6.60 -25.98 -1.08
N LYS A 71 6.76 -25.79 -2.39
CA LYS A 71 7.12 -24.52 -3.01
C LYS A 71 5.86 -23.68 -3.13
N ASN A 72 5.64 -22.78 -2.20
CA ASN A 72 4.44 -21.93 -2.19
C ASN A 72 4.59 -20.79 -3.20
N LEU A 73 3.60 -20.65 -4.08
CA LEU A 73 3.45 -19.57 -5.04
C LEU A 73 2.36 -18.63 -4.50
N PHE A 74 2.72 -17.40 -4.17
CA PHE A 74 1.81 -16.42 -3.60
C PHE A 74 1.21 -15.54 -4.70
N LEU A 75 -0.11 -15.44 -4.76
CA LEU A 75 -0.85 -14.56 -5.67
C LEU A 75 -1.88 -13.74 -4.88
N GLY A 76 -1.71 -12.41 -4.87
CA GLY A 76 -2.60 -11.48 -4.20
C GLY A 76 -1.90 -10.18 -3.86
N TYR A 77 -2.62 -9.26 -3.23
CA TYR A 77 -2.10 -7.95 -2.80
C TYR A 77 -1.38 -8.01 -1.46
N TRP A 78 -1.72 -8.99 -0.62
CA TRP A 78 -1.13 -9.21 0.70
C TRP A 78 -1.14 -7.95 1.58
N GLN A 79 -2.13 -7.09 1.39
CA GLN A 79 -2.27 -5.80 2.07
C GLN A 79 -2.98 -5.98 3.41
N SER A 80 -2.35 -6.74 4.31
CA SER A 80 -2.75 -6.87 5.70
C SER A 80 -1.52 -7.21 6.54
N GLU A 81 -1.35 -6.52 7.67
CA GLU A 81 -0.22 -6.81 8.57
C GLU A 81 -0.31 -8.21 9.17
N PHE A 82 -1.49 -8.83 9.16
CA PHE A 82 -1.70 -10.20 9.61
C PHE A 82 -0.74 -11.19 8.94
N PHE A 83 -0.44 -11.00 7.65
CA PHE A 83 0.45 -11.91 6.89
C PHE A 83 1.93 -11.80 7.27
N PHE A 84 2.35 -10.71 7.91
CA PHE A 84 3.77 -10.44 8.10
C PHE A 84 4.12 -9.75 9.43
N LYS A 85 3.18 -9.60 10.35
CA LYS A 85 3.43 -8.98 11.66
C LYS A 85 4.54 -9.67 12.45
N GLU A 86 4.65 -10.99 12.33
CA GLU A 86 5.67 -11.78 13.02
C GLU A 86 7.07 -11.64 12.41
N ILE A 87 7.13 -11.30 11.12
CA ILE A 87 8.38 -11.04 10.38
C ILE A 87 8.55 -9.57 10.04
N LYS A 88 8.00 -8.69 10.87
CA LYS A 88 7.99 -7.23 10.64
C LYS A 88 9.38 -6.67 10.37
N ASN A 89 10.38 -7.14 11.09
CA ASN A 89 11.76 -6.69 10.89
C ASN A 89 12.31 -7.10 9.52
N ASP A 90 12.00 -8.29 9.05
CA ASP A 90 12.43 -8.76 7.72
C ASP A 90 11.77 -7.94 6.62
N ILE A 91 10.49 -7.58 6.81
CA ILE A 91 9.79 -6.67 5.89
C ILE A 91 10.45 -5.29 5.88
N PHE A 92 10.80 -4.72 7.05
CA PHE A 92 11.51 -3.45 7.12
C PHE A 92 12.89 -3.51 6.44
N HIS A 93 13.59 -4.63 6.51
CA HIS A 93 14.85 -4.83 5.78
C HIS A 93 14.62 -4.97 4.28
N ALA A 94 13.57 -5.67 3.86
CA ALA A 94 13.22 -5.84 2.45
C ALA A 94 12.80 -4.51 1.78
N PHE A 95 12.18 -3.60 2.55
CA PHE A 95 11.78 -2.25 2.10
C PHE A 95 12.81 -1.17 2.48
N THR A 96 14.08 -1.47 2.37
CA THR A 96 15.12 -0.46 2.57
C THR A 96 15.17 0.51 1.39
N PHE A 97 14.90 1.79 1.66
CA PHE A 97 14.98 2.84 0.66
C PHE A 97 16.43 3.20 0.36
N LYS A 98 16.74 3.42 -0.91
CA LYS A 98 18.08 3.82 -1.39
C LYS A 98 18.27 5.32 -1.20
N ILE A 99 18.72 5.72 -0.03
CA ILE A 99 18.85 7.14 0.37
C ILE A 99 19.82 7.88 -0.56
N GLU A 100 20.82 7.20 -1.09
CA GLU A 100 21.79 7.73 -2.03
C GLU A 100 21.19 8.14 -3.40
N LEU A 101 19.97 7.69 -3.70
CA LEU A 101 19.24 8.01 -4.93
C LEU A 101 18.18 9.10 -4.74
N LEU A 102 18.07 9.68 -3.54
CA LEU A 102 17.10 10.74 -3.27
C LEU A 102 17.47 12.01 -4.03
N SER A 103 16.45 12.66 -4.62
CA SER A 103 16.63 13.95 -5.27
C SER A 103 16.95 15.06 -4.24
N LEU A 104 17.62 16.12 -4.66
CA LEU A 104 17.88 17.29 -3.79
C LEU A 104 16.58 17.89 -3.24
N LYS A 105 15.50 17.89 -4.02
CA LYS A 105 14.18 18.35 -3.57
C LYS A 105 13.63 17.47 -2.47
N THR A 106 13.72 16.15 -2.63
CA THR A 106 13.30 15.17 -1.61
C THR A 106 14.13 15.33 -0.33
N LEU A 107 15.43 15.53 -0.42
CA LEU A 107 16.28 15.78 0.74
C LEU A 107 15.90 17.08 1.46
N SER A 108 15.59 18.15 0.74
CA SER A 108 15.10 19.39 1.34
C SER A 108 13.79 19.19 2.12
N VAL A 109 12.82 18.49 1.52
CA VAL A 109 11.53 18.19 2.20
C VAL A 109 11.75 17.25 3.40
N LEU A 110 12.68 16.31 3.31
CA LEU A 110 13.04 15.43 4.44
C LEU A 110 13.55 16.23 5.65
N GLU A 111 14.37 17.27 5.41
CA GLU A 111 14.81 18.14 6.50
C GLU A 111 13.64 18.92 7.15
N ASP A 112 12.68 19.39 6.35
CA ASP A 112 11.48 20.04 6.89
C ASP A 112 10.62 19.04 7.70
N ILE A 113 10.46 17.80 7.24
CA ILE A 113 9.78 16.71 7.95
C ILE A 113 10.39 16.49 9.34
N LYS A 114 11.72 16.48 9.44
CA LYS A 114 12.44 16.23 10.70
C LYS A 114 12.30 17.35 11.73
N ARG A 115 12.05 18.61 11.31
CA ARG A 115 12.05 19.78 12.20
C ARG A 115 10.84 19.88 13.11
N GLY A 116 9.70 19.30 12.73
CA GLY A 116 8.44 19.56 13.43
C GLY A 116 7.59 18.30 13.67
N ASN A 117 6.34 18.54 14.01
CA ASN A 117 5.33 17.49 14.12
C ASN A 117 4.72 17.22 12.74
N SER A 118 5.48 16.52 11.94
CA SER A 118 5.16 16.25 10.53
C SER A 118 4.05 15.23 10.37
N VAL A 119 3.10 15.54 9.49
CA VAL A 119 1.95 14.70 9.14
C VAL A 119 1.90 14.54 7.64
N SER A 120 2.03 13.32 7.11
CA SER A 120 1.77 13.08 5.70
C SER A 120 0.26 13.04 5.43
N VAL A 121 -0.18 13.67 4.34
CA VAL A 121 -1.56 13.60 3.85
C VAL A 121 -1.52 13.09 2.42
N HIS A 122 -2.02 11.89 2.20
CA HIS A 122 -2.11 11.32 0.85
C HIS A 122 -3.52 11.42 0.29
N ILE A 123 -3.64 12.01 -0.90
CA ILE A 123 -4.92 12.19 -1.59
C ILE A 123 -4.83 11.52 -2.96
N ARG A 124 -5.57 10.42 -3.13
CA ARG A 124 -5.62 9.66 -4.38
C ARG A 124 -6.86 10.03 -5.17
N ARG A 125 -6.65 10.48 -6.41
CA ARG A 125 -7.72 10.84 -7.35
C ARG A 125 -7.51 10.13 -8.69
N GLY A 126 -6.94 10.74 -9.64
CA GLY A 126 -6.50 10.20 -10.94
C GLY A 126 -7.36 9.05 -11.45
N ASP A 127 -6.76 7.88 -11.46
CA ASP A 127 -7.36 6.62 -11.90
C ASP A 127 -8.61 6.19 -11.08
N TYR A 128 -8.78 6.67 -9.84
CA TYR A 128 -9.98 6.36 -9.02
C TYR A 128 -11.23 7.09 -9.50
N LEU A 129 -11.09 8.10 -10.34
CA LEU A 129 -12.20 8.83 -10.97
C LEU A 129 -12.61 8.24 -12.32
N LEU A 130 -11.86 7.28 -12.85
CA LEU A 130 -12.24 6.59 -14.08
C LEU A 130 -13.50 5.75 -13.85
N PRO A 131 -14.43 5.68 -14.81
CA PRO A 131 -15.71 4.97 -14.64
C PRO A 131 -15.57 3.53 -14.15
N GLU A 132 -14.55 2.80 -14.63
CA GLU A 132 -14.26 1.42 -14.26
C GLU A 132 -13.79 1.27 -12.82
N ASN A 133 -13.18 2.29 -12.24
CA ASN A 133 -12.63 2.27 -10.89
C ASN A 133 -13.51 2.98 -9.87
N LEU A 134 -14.36 3.90 -10.32
CA LEU A 134 -15.19 4.74 -9.47
C LEU A 134 -16.14 3.91 -8.59
N GLN A 135 -16.71 2.84 -9.13
CA GLN A 135 -17.59 1.95 -8.40
C GLN A 135 -16.84 1.20 -7.27
N LEU A 136 -15.58 0.84 -7.50
CA LEU A 136 -14.79 0.07 -6.54
C LEU A 136 -14.11 0.96 -5.49
N TYR A 137 -13.51 2.06 -5.90
CA TYR A 137 -12.60 2.86 -5.08
C TYR A 137 -13.06 4.30 -4.87
N GLY A 138 -14.02 4.79 -5.66
CA GLY A 138 -14.51 6.16 -5.58
C GLY A 138 -15.36 6.44 -4.35
N ASN A 139 -15.49 7.73 -4.00
CA ASN A 139 -16.34 8.23 -2.91
C ASN A 139 -16.06 7.62 -1.52
N ILE A 140 -14.88 7.06 -1.31
CA ILE A 140 -14.43 6.58 0.01
C ILE A 140 -13.72 7.71 0.75
N CYS A 141 -12.67 8.29 0.15
CA CYS A 141 -11.95 9.43 0.71
C CYS A 141 -12.51 10.74 0.16
N THR A 142 -13.64 11.18 0.71
CA THR A 142 -14.31 12.43 0.35
C THR A 142 -13.61 13.65 0.96
N ILE A 143 -14.04 14.85 0.61
CA ILE A 143 -13.56 16.10 1.26
C ILE A 143 -13.84 16.05 2.75
N GLU A 144 -15.01 15.56 3.15
CA GLU A 144 -15.43 15.43 4.56
C GLU A 144 -14.53 14.46 5.33
N TYR A 145 -14.07 13.38 4.67
CA TYR A 145 -13.08 12.46 5.27
C TYR A 145 -11.79 13.23 5.63
N TYR A 146 -11.23 13.99 4.68
CA TYR A 146 -10.00 14.74 4.94
C TYR A 146 -10.19 15.83 5.98
N GLN A 147 -11.32 16.53 5.98
CA GLN A 147 -11.64 17.55 6.97
C GLN A 147 -11.71 16.96 8.40
N LYS A 148 -12.39 15.82 8.56
CA LYS A 148 -12.42 15.10 9.85
C LYS A 148 -11.03 14.62 10.26
N ALA A 149 -10.26 14.05 9.33
CA ALA A 149 -8.91 13.56 9.60
C ALA A 149 -7.98 14.69 10.06
N LEU A 150 -8.03 15.85 9.40
CA LEU A 150 -7.27 17.04 9.80
C LEU A 150 -7.67 17.51 11.18
N THR A 151 -8.97 17.56 11.50
CA THR A 151 -9.48 17.93 12.83
C THR A 151 -8.92 17.01 13.90
N VAL A 152 -9.01 15.68 13.72
CA VAL A 152 -8.50 14.68 14.68
C VAL A 152 -6.99 14.83 14.90
N ILE A 153 -6.23 15.12 13.86
CA ILE A 153 -4.78 15.38 14.01
C ILE A 153 -4.52 16.67 14.77
N CYS A 154 -5.21 17.78 14.45
CA CYS A 154 -5.02 19.07 15.11
C CYS A 154 -5.38 19.04 16.61
N GLU A 155 -6.32 18.18 17.00
CA GLU A 155 -6.68 17.98 18.42
C GLU A 155 -5.62 17.18 19.20
N ARG A 156 -4.86 16.32 18.54
CA ARG A 156 -3.92 15.37 19.17
C ARG A 156 -2.45 15.73 19.02
N VAL A 157 -2.13 16.54 18.02
CA VAL A 157 -0.75 16.89 17.66
C VAL A 157 -0.59 18.41 17.76
N SER A 158 0.31 18.86 18.60
CA SER A 158 0.59 20.29 18.75
C SER A 158 1.30 20.83 17.52
N GLN A 159 0.78 21.91 16.94
CA GLN A 159 1.37 22.61 15.79
C GLN A 159 1.80 21.66 14.65
N PRO A 160 0.89 20.87 14.06
CA PRO A 160 1.24 19.95 13.00
C PRO A 160 1.68 20.70 11.73
N SER A 161 2.66 20.13 11.03
CA SER A 161 3.07 20.57 9.69
C SER A 161 2.68 19.47 8.69
N PHE A 162 1.86 19.81 7.71
CA PHE A 162 1.29 18.86 6.78
C PHE A 162 2.11 18.77 5.48
N PHE A 163 2.48 17.55 5.10
CA PHE A 163 3.15 17.24 3.85
C PHE A 163 2.17 16.51 2.93
N VAL A 164 1.75 17.17 1.86
CA VAL A 164 0.63 16.75 1.02
C VAL A 164 1.14 16.08 -0.24
N PHE A 165 0.73 14.85 -0.44
CA PHE A 165 1.06 14.01 -1.58
C PHE A 165 -0.20 13.70 -2.39
N SER A 166 -0.22 14.02 -3.66
CA SER A 166 -1.36 13.71 -4.54
C SER A 166 -0.93 13.66 -6.00
N ASN A 167 -1.65 12.87 -6.78
CA ASN A 167 -1.57 12.90 -8.23
C ASN A 167 -2.42 14.02 -8.87
N ASP A 168 -3.09 14.85 -8.05
CA ASP A 168 -3.91 16.00 -8.48
C ASP A 168 -3.80 17.15 -7.46
N ILE A 169 -2.62 17.73 -7.35
CA ILE A 169 -2.33 18.81 -6.37
C ILE A 169 -3.14 20.08 -6.67
N ALA A 170 -3.45 20.36 -7.94
CA ALA A 170 -4.24 21.53 -8.32
C ALA A 170 -5.62 21.46 -7.68
N TRP A 171 -6.29 20.33 -7.83
CA TRP A 171 -7.60 20.08 -7.23
C TRP A 171 -7.54 20.13 -5.69
N VAL A 172 -6.50 19.54 -5.09
CA VAL A 172 -6.36 19.56 -3.62
C VAL A 172 -6.30 20.98 -3.09
N LYS A 173 -5.50 21.86 -3.70
CA LYS A 173 -5.36 23.27 -3.30
C LYS A 173 -6.67 24.06 -3.40
N GLU A 174 -7.50 23.70 -4.38
CA GLU A 174 -8.78 24.36 -4.62
C GLU A 174 -9.87 23.91 -3.64
N HIS A 175 -9.88 22.62 -3.26
CA HIS A 175 -11.01 22.00 -2.58
C HIS A 175 -10.76 21.64 -1.11
N ILE A 176 -9.51 21.49 -0.69
CA ILE A 176 -9.20 21.07 0.68
C ILE A 176 -8.24 22.08 1.32
N ASN A 177 -8.77 22.83 2.29
CA ASN A 177 -7.93 23.74 3.06
C ASN A 177 -7.10 22.95 4.09
N ILE A 178 -5.79 22.85 3.85
CA ILE A 178 -4.84 22.16 4.75
C ILE A 178 -3.89 23.24 5.32
N PRO A 179 -4.01 23.57 6.62
CA PRO A 179 -3.19 24.61 7.24
C PRO A 179 -1.71 24.18 7.30
N ASN A 180 -0.79 25.13 7.27
CA ASN A 180 0.65 24.88 7.42
C ASN A 180 1.14 23.71 6.55
N SER A 181 0.82 23.76 5.23
CA SER A 181 1.05 22.64 4.31
C SER A 181 2.18 22.88 3.32
N ILE A 182 2.96 21.83 3.07
CA ILE A 182 3.95 21.73 2.01
C ILE A 182 3.46 20.69 1.01
N TYR A 183 3.34 21.07 -0.27
CA TYR A 183 2.86 20.19 -1.33
C TYR A 183 4.04 19.53 -2.04
N VAL A 184 4.07 18.19 -2.03
CA VAL A 184 5.09 17.37 -2.69
C VAL A 184 4.52 16.89 -4.02
N ASN A 185 4.97 17.46 -5.14
CA ASN A 185 4.45 17.21 -6.49
C ASN A 185 5.54 17.06 -7.56
N PHE A 186 6.74 16.73 -7.15
CA PHE A 186 7.90 16.69 -8.03
C PHE A 186 8.46 15.29 -8.27
N ASN A 187 7.98 14.29 -7.52
CA ASN A 187 8.34 12.89 -7.74
C ASN A 187 7.25 12.22 -8.59
N SER A 188 7.63 11.60 -9.71
CA SER A 188 6.68 10.93 -10.61
C SER A 188 7.33 9.73 -11.30
N GLY A 189 6.51 8.84 -11.85
CA GLY A 189 6.99 7.65 -12.57
C GLY A 189 7.91 6.79 -11.70
N SER A 190 9.14 6.55 -12.17
CA SER A 190 10.14 5.74 -11.47
C SER A 190 10.60 6.35 -10.14
N ASP A 191 10.36 7.64 -9.92
CA ASP A 191 10.79 8.36 -8.71
C ASP A 191 9.70 8.45 -7.64
N SER A 192 8.48 7.99 -7.93
CA SER A 192 7.35 8.05 -6.99
C SER A 192 7.58 7.33 -5.66
N TRP A 193 8.53 6.38 -5.61
CA TRP A 193 8.94 5.73 -4.36
C TRP A 193 9.50 6.71 -3.32
N GLN A 194 10.02 7.87 -3.76
CA GLN A 194 10.53 8.93 -2.87
C GLN A 194 9.37 9.57 -2.08
N ASP A 195 8.15 9.63 -2.64
CA ASP A 195 6.97 10.08 -1.89
C ASP A 195 6.60 9.08 -0.78
N MET A 196 6.63 7.78 -1.08
CA MET A 196 6.41 6.75 -0.06
C MET A 196 7.48 6.81 1.04
N PHE A 197 8.73 7.04 0.66
CA PHE A 197 9.81 7.28 1.61
C PHE A 197 9.49 8.49 2.52
N LEU A 198 9.17 9.67 1.96
CA LEU A 198 8.83 10.85 2.75
C LEU A 198 7.63 10.63 3.67
N MET A 199 6.59 9.94 3.20
CA MET A 199 5.43 9.56 4.04
C MET A 199 5.87 8.70 5.23
N SER A 200 6.82 7.79 5.03
CA SER A 200 7.35 6.91 6.09
C SER A 200 8.23 7.65 7.10
N GLN A 201 8.77 8.79 6.73
CA GLN A 201 9.60 9.64 7.61
C GLN A 201 8.79 10.66 8.41
N CYS A 202 7.53 10.92 8.05
CA CYS A 202 6.64 11.76 8.84
C CYS A 202 6.34 11.13 10.20
N LYS A 203 6.00 11.97 11.21
CA LYS A 203 5.63 11.46 12.53
C LYS A 203 4.25 10.81 12.54
N HIS A 204 3.32 11.33 11.75
CA HIS A 204 1.93 10.87 11.66
C HIS A 204 1.49 10.78 10.18
N ASN A 205 0.38 10.08 9.92
CA ASN A 205 -0.09 9.86 8.57
C ASN A 205 -1.62 9.95 8.47
N ILE A 206 -2.12 10.67 7.46
CA ILE A 206 -3.50 10.59 6.96
C ILE A 206 -3.42 9.91 5.59
N ILE A 207 -4.05 8.75 5.44
CA ILE A 207 -3.94 7.95 4.23
C ILE A 207 -5.23 7.94 3.41
N ALA A 208 -5.10 7.72 2.11
CA ALA A 208 -6.21 7.36 1.25
C ALA A 208 -6.47 5.84 1.29
N ASN A 209 -7.55 5.39 0.67
CA ASN A 209 -7.80 3.97 0.37
C ASN A 209 -6.86 3.45 -0.75
N SER A 210 -5.57 3.56 -0.49
CA SER A 210 -4.50 3.25 -1.45
C SER A 210 -3.40 2.44 -0.81
N SER A 211 -2.99 1.35 -1.45
CA SER A 211 -1.85 0.54 -1.02
C SER A 211 -0.57 1.37 -0.88
N PHE A 212 -0.41 2.39 -1.72
CA PHE A 212 0.75 3.27 -1.69
C PHE A 212 0.90 4.00 -0.35
N SER A 213 -0.15 4.70 0.11
CA SER A 213 -0.12 5.38 1.40
C SER A 213 -0.25 4.44 2.60
N TRP A 214 -0.89 3.28 2.42
CA TRP A 214 -0.90 2.24 3.43
C TRP A 214 0.52 1.79 3.78
N TRP A 215 1.34 1.49 2.75
CA TRP A 215 2.73 1.14 2.94
C TRP A 215 3.56 2.31 3.50
N GLY A 216 3.33 3.54 3.04
CA GLY A 216 3.99 4.72 3.60
C GLY A 216 3.76 4.85 5.11
N ALA A 217 2.51 4.65 5.56
CA ALA A 217 2.14 4.69 6.98
C ALA A 217 2.63 3.45 7.76
N TRP A 218 2.57 2.26 7.15
CA TRP A 218 3.02 1.03 7.81
C TRP A 218 4.53 1.03 8.03
N LEU A 219 5.30 1.47 7.04
CA LEU A 219 6.76 1.59 7.10
C LEU A 219 7.25 2.74 8.02
N ASN A 220 6.37 3.63 8.44
CA ASN A 220 6.69 4.65 9.43
C ASN A 220 7.07 3.99 10.77
N ARG A 221 8.32 4.18 11.21
CA ARG A 221 8.87 3.57 12.43
C ARG A 221 8.65 4.38 13.71
N ASN A 222 7.98 5.52 13.64
CA ASN A 222 7.65 6.29 14.83
C ASN A 222 6.69 5.50 15.72
N THR A 223 7.12 5.18 16.94
CA THR A 223 6.34 4.39 17.91
C THR A 223 5.08 5.11 18.38
N ASN A 224 5.07 6.44 18.35
CA ASN A 224 3.95 7.28 18.75
C ASN A 224 3.14 7.79 17.56
N LYS A 225 3.26 7.14 16.41
CA LYS A 225 2.52 7.58 15.22
C LYS A 225 1.02 7.46 15.40
N ILE A 226 0.32 8.48 14.92
CA ILE A 226 -1.11 8.46 14.69
C ILE A 226 -1.32 8.22 13.21
N VAL A 227 -2.05 7.18 12.84
CA VAL A 227 -2.43 6.92 11.47
C VAL A 227 -3.94 7.01 11.36
N ILE A 228 -4.43 7.88 10.47
CA ILE A 228 -5.85 8.02 10.17
C ILE A 228 -6.11 7.41 8.79
N THR A 229 -7.12 6.59 8.71
CA THR A 229 -7.50 5.79 7.55
C THR A 229 -9.00 5.90 7.30
N PRO A 230 -9.46 5.79 6.04
CA PRO A 230 -10.88 5.63 5.79
C PRO A 230 -11.38 4.31 6.39
N SER A 231 -12.67 4.24 6.71
CA SER A 231 -13.29 3.07 7.33
C SER A 231 -13.26 1.82 6.44
N ARG A 232 -13.08 1.98 5.14
CA ARG A 232 -13.00 0.91 4.13
C ARG A 232 -12.05 1.29 3.01
N PHE A 233 -11.52 0.29 2.30
CA PHE A 233 -10.65 0.46 1.14
C PHE A 233 -11.36 0.25 -0.20
N ILE A 234 -12.41 -0.57 -0.21
CA ILE A 234 -13.19 -0.97 -1.39
C ILE A 234 -14.67 -0.87 -1.05
N ASN A 235 -15.50 -0.49 -2.02
CA ASN A 235 -16.95 -0.34 -1.82
C ASN A 235 -17.72 -1.66 -1.74
N LEU A 236 -17.16 -2.76 -2.26
CA LEU A 236 -17.87 -4.04 -2.42
C LEU A 236 -17.62 -5.06 -1.30
N GLU A 237 -16.68 -4.81 -0.38
CA GLU A 237 -16.30 -5.77 0.65
C GLU A 237 -16.14 -5.13 2.02
N GLU A 238 -16.56 -5.85 3.06
CA GLU A 238 -16.20 -5.57 4.45
C GLU A 238 -14.75 -6.05 4.69
N ASN A 239 -13.77 -5.29 4.24
CA ASN A 239 -12.35 -5.63 4.40
C ASN A 239 -11.85 -5.21 5.78
N SER A 240 -12.16 -6.00 6.79
CA SER A 240 -11.72 -5.76 8.17
C SER A 240 -10.19 -5.85 8.32
N ASP A 241 -9.52 -6.72 7.55
CA ASP A 241 -8.12 -7.09 7.82
C ASP A 241 -7.07 -6.19 7.15
N ILE A 242 -7.46 -5.37 6.18
CA ILE A 242 -6.56 -4.41 5.53
C ILE A 242 -6.08 -3.34 6.52
N ILE A 243 -6.93 -2.94 7.46
CA ILE A 243 -6.67 -1.83 8.36
C ILE A 243 -6.15 -2.37 9.69
N PRO A 244 -4.89 -2.08 10.06
CA PRO A 244 -4.36 -2.42 11.38
C PRO A 244 -5.23 -1.87 12.52
N ASP A 245 -5.39 -2.64 13.59
CA ASP A 245 -6.24 -2.27 14.73
C ASP A 245 -5.77 -1.00 15.46
N THR A 246 -4.50 -0.67 15.32
CA THR A 246 -3.89 0.53 15.92
C THR A 246 -4.19 1.81 15.13
N TRP A 247 -4.79 1.72 13.95
CA TRP A 247 -5.10 2.87 13.11
C TRP A 247 -6.50 3.41 13.40
N ILE A 248 -6.65 4.73 13.33
CA ILE A 248 -7.94 5.41 13.57
C ILE A 248 -8.75 5.39 12.28
N ARG A 249 -9.89 4.70 12.31
CA ARG A 249 -10.84 4.60 11.20
C ARG A 249 -11.85 5.76 11.26
N ILE A 250 -12.06 6.45 10.13
CA ILE A 250 -13.04 7.54 10.01
C ILE A 250 -14.00 7.25 8.85
#